data_0161aa6a97361ed31e475ce588fed028
#
_entry.id   0161aa6a97361ed31e475ce588fed028
#
_cell.length_a   1.000
_cell.length_b   1.000
_cell.length_c   1.000
_cell.angle_alpha   90.00
_cell.angle_beta   90.00
_cell.angle_gamma   90.00
#
_symmetry.space_group_name_H-M   'P 1'
#
loop_
_entity.id
_entity.type
_entity.pdbx_description
1 polymer ?
#
loop_
_entity_poly.entity_id
_entity_poly.type
_entity_poly.pdbx_seq_one_letter_code
_entity_poly.pdbx_strand_id
1 'polypeptide(L)'
;MSNTIAPSEQVRQQLQAFLREGIQTSTQPSSELLRLAAQVIVQELLEQEVTDFLGRERYERRADGEPGYRNGYEPGHIRSAEGEIEVRVPQVRAREQTYRSTLMDFLRGHSDVLEYLVVQMYTRGLSTRDIEEALRDPVTGETLLSKSAVSDLTDRLWEDYVAFCQRDWSGFQVEYVFMDGLYEGMRLHKSRKEAILVAWGVCRDGRKVLLHLALGNKESETACTAFVRDMVRRGLPVPTLVTTDGAPALIAAVEAIWPHCLRQRCLVHKVRNVLDKVPEGAKSGIKQALWSVYDAPTLAVAKWLAAQFIKHYGDQYPSAVACFQDDLAACLNHLECPAGHRKRIRTTN
;
A
#
# COMPACT_ATOMS: atom_id res chain seq x y z
N MET A 1 11.80 29.59 -48.79
CA MET A 1 11.07 29.01 -47.63
C MET A 1 12.12 28.46 -46.69
N SER A 2 12.29 29.00 -45.52
CA SER A 2 13.26 28.49 -44.56
C SER A 2 12.82 27.08 -44.13
N ASN A 3 13.63 26.08 -44.44
CA ASN A 3 13.44 24.71 -43.94
C ASN A 3 13.65 24.74 -42.40
N THR A 4 12.59 24.96 -41.66
CA THR A 4 12.67 24.90 -40.18
C THR A 4 12.82 23.46 -39.77
N ILE A 5 13.93 23.13 -39.14
CA ILE A 5 14.22 21.77 -38.59
C ILE A 5 13.07 21.29 -37.75
N ALA A 6 12.68 20.03 -37.87
CA ALA A 6 11.61 19.45 -37.05
C ALA A 6 12.00 19.49 -35.55
N PRO A 7 11.06 19.75 -34.65
CA PRO A 7 11.35 19.73 -33.22
C PRO A 7 11.96 18.42 -32.74
N SER A 8 11.53 17.26 -33.24
CA SER A 8 12.13 15.95 -32.95
C SER A 8 13.62 15.90 -33.33
N GLU A 9 13.98 16.45 -34.48
CA GLU A 9 15.38 16.50 -34.91
C GLU A 9 16.22 17.48 -34.07
N GLN A 10 15.62 18.60 -33.61
CA GLN A 10 16.29 19.52 -32.69
C GLN A 10 16.63 18.84 -31.37
N VAL A 11 15.64 18.12 -30.78
CA VAL A 11 15.85 17.38 -29.51
C VAL A 11 16.86 16.24 -29.71
N ARG A 12 16.84 15.56 -30.85
CA ARG A 12 17.84 14.52 -31.20
C ARG A 12 19.25 15.10 -31.25
N GLN A 13 19.41 16.30 -31.82
CA GLN A 13 20.70 17.00 -31.86
C GLN A 13 21.16 17.38 -30.45
N GLN A 14 20.26 17.83 -29.58
CA GLN A 14 20.56 18.10 -28.17
C GLN A 14 21.02 16.84 -27.44
N LEU A 15 20.31 15.71 -27.60
CA LEU A 15 20.72 14.43 -27.05
C LEU A 15 22.09 13.99 -27.52
N GLN A 16 22.38 14.15 -28.83
CA GLN A 16 23.70 13.82 -29.37
C GLN A 16 24.81 14.73 -28.82
N ALA A 17 24.56 16.02 -28.67
CA ALA A 17 25.49 16.95 -28.05
C ALA A 17 25.75 16.58 -26.57
N PHE A 18 24.71 16.25 -25.85
CA PHE A 18 24.80 15.79 -24.45
C PHE A 18 25.65 14.50 -24.34
N LEU A 19 25.45 13.53 -25.22
CA LEU A 19 26.25 12.30 -25.24
C LEU A 19 27.74 12.55 -25.55
N ARG A 20 28.08 13.60 -26.30
CA ARG A 20 29.48 13.93 -26.66
C ARG A 20 30.20 14.70 -25.55
N GLU A 21 29.55 15.67 -24.92
CA GLU A 21 30.20 16.64 -24.05
C GLU A 21 29.49 16.81 -22.70
N GLY A 22 28.16 16.60 -22.66
CA GLY A 22 27.32 16.88 -21.50
C GLY A 22 27.46 15.88 -20.34
N ILE A 23 27.79 14.62 -20.64
CA ILE A 23 27.89 13.57 -19.59
C ILE A 23 28.96 13.91 -18.55
N GLN A 24 30.05 14.55 -18.97
CA GLN A 24 31.18 14.90 -18.08
C GLN A 24 30.95 16.22 -17.30
N THR A 25 30.03 17.04 -17.78
CA THR A 25 29.78 18.39 -17.22
C THR A 25 28.50 18.48 -16.41
N SER A 26 27.58 17.57 -16.59
CA SER A 26 26.29 17.54 -15.89
C SER A 26 26.45 17.07 -14.44
N THR A 27 25.70 17.68 -13.54
CA THR A 27 25.59 17.27 -12.13
C THR A 27 24.69 16.03 -11.95
N GLN A 28 23.80 15.75 -12.91
CA GLN A 28 22.87 14.63 -12.90
C GLN A 28 22.79 13.93 -14.28
N PRO A 29 23.89 13.36 -14.78
CA PRO A 29 23.97 12.90 -16.16
C PRO A 29 22.98 11.81 -16.54
N SER A 30 22.65 10.91 -15.59
CA SER A 30 21.69 9.83 -15.84
C SER A 30 20.26 10.35 -16.01
N SER A 31 19.80 11.23 -15.13
CA SER A 31 18.47 11.83 -15.22
C SER A 31 18.31 12.70 -16.45
N GLU A 32 19.33 13.49 -16.80
CA GLU A 32 19.32 14.32 -18.00
C GLU A 32 19.31 13.50 -19.28
N LEU A 33 20.08 12.39 -19.32
CA LEU A 33 20.04 11.45 -20.43
C LEU A 33 18.65 10.83 -20.62
N LEU A 34 18.04 10.35 -19.54
CA LEU A 34 16.71 9.75 -19.59
C LEU A 34 15.65 10.77 -20.00
N ARG A 35 15.72 11.99 -19.47
CA ARG A 35 14.83 13.10 -19.82
C ARG A 35 14.92 13.45 -21.31
N LEU A 36 16.13 13.63 -21.86
CA LEU A 36 16.34 13.93 -23.27
C LEU A 36 15.90 12.77 -24.18
N ALA A 37 16.18 11.52 -23.78
CA ALA A 37 15.74 10.34 -24.53
C ALA A 37 14.21 10.25 -24.58
N ALA A 38 13.53 10.44 -23.45
CA ALA A 38 12.06 10.48 -23.39
C ALA A 38 11.49 11.63 -24.22
N GLN A 39 12.13 12.82 -24.20
CA GLN A 39 11.73 13.97 -24.98
C GLN A 39 11.80 13.68 -26.49
N VAL A 40 12.86 13.01 -26.98
CA VAL A 40 12.97 12.58 -28.41
C VAL A 40 11.80 11.66 -28.75
N ILE A 41 11.57 10.62 -27.95
CA ILE A 41 10.52 9.63 -28.23
C ILE A 41 9.15 10.30 -28.29
N VAL A 42 8.80 11.09 -27.28
CA VAL A 42 7.49 11.76 -27.21
C VAL A 42 7.33 12.74 -28.38
N GLN A 43 8.38 13.50 -28.71
CA GLN A 43 8.32 14.47 -29.82
C GLN A 43 8.12 13.78 -31.17
N GLU A 44 8.79 12.65 -31.40
CA GLU A 44 8.59 11.84 -32.60
C GLU A 44 7.16 11.30 -32.70
N LEU A 45 6.64 10.75 -31.61
CA LEU A 45 5.27 10.23 -31.57
C LEU A 45 4.22 11.32 -31.81
N LEU A 46 4.41 12.53 -31.26
CA LEU A 46 3.53 13.68 -31.52
C LEU A 46 3.54 14.11 -33.01
N GLU A 47 4.71 14.08 -33.63
CA GLU A 47 4.83 14.41 -35.06
C GLU A 47 4.24 13.30 -35.95
N GLN A 48 4.37 12.04 -35.54
CA GLN A 48 3.76 10.89 -36.22
C GLN A 48 2.24 10.93 -36.11
N GLU A 49 1.69 11.22 -34.91
CA GLU A 49 0.23 11.33 -34.68
C GLU A 49 -0.42 12.34 -35.66
N VAL A 50 0.26 13.47 -35.93
CA VAL A 50 -0.23 14.43 -36.91
C VAL A 50 -0.05 13.94 -38.35
N THR A 51 1.02 13.20 -38.65
CA THR A 51 1.20 12.57 -39.95
C THR A 51 0.05 11.59 -40.24
N ASP A 52 -0.26 10.74 -39.26
CA ASP A 52 -1.36 9.77 -39.38
C ASP A 52 -2.73 10.46 -39.48
N PHE A 53 -2.97 11.52 -38.71
CA PHE A 53 -4.21 12.31 -38.77
C PHE A 53 -4.43 13.01 -40.13
N LEU A 54 -3.35 13.51 -40.73
CA LEU A 54 -3.42 14.21 -42.00
C LEU A 54 -3.28 13.29 -43.22
N GLY A 55 -2.83 12.02 -43.02
CA GLY A 55 -2.57 11.05 -44.07
C GLY A 55 -1.41 11.44 -45.04
N ARG A 56 -0.51 12.34 -44.58
CA ARG A 56 0.62 12.82 -45.41
C ARG A 56 1.81 13.24 -44.57
N GLU A 57 2.99 13.07 -45.17
CA GLU A 57 4.26 13.44 -44.57
C GLU A 57 4.48 14.96 -44.46
N ARG A 58 5.46 15.35 -43.67
CA ARG A 58 5.87 16.74 -43.55
C ARG A 58 6.53 17.17 -44.86
N TYR A 59 6.10 18.33 -45.40
CA TYR A 59 6.51 18.87 -46.69
C TYR A 59 5.90 18.18 -47.94
N GLU A 60 5.12 17.13 -47.79
CA GLU A 60 4.34 16.58 -48.87
C GLU A 60 3.27 17.56 -49.35
N ARG A 61 3.16 17.74 -50.68
CA ARG A 61 2.16 18.64 -51.24
C ARG A 61 0.77 18.06 -51.03
N ARG A 62 -0.13 18.92 -50.59
CA ARG A 62 -1.53 18.60 -50.41
C ARG A 62 -2.19 18.31 -51.75
N ALA A 63 -2.93 17.20 -51.87
CA ALA A 63 -3.81 16.94 -53.01
C ALA A 63 -5.12 17.75 -52.88
N ASP A 64 -5.78 18.00 -54.03
CA ASP A 64 -7.05 18.72 -54.04
C ASP A 64 -8.10 17.91 -53.29
N GLY A 65 -8.76 18.56 -52.30
CA GLY A 65 -9.83 17.95 -51.50
C GLY A 65 -9.38 17.39 -50.15
N GLU A 66 -8.09 17.22 -49.87
CA GLU A 66 -7.64 16.75 -48.55
C GLU A 66 -7.86 17.79 -47.43
N PRO A 67 -8.36 17.36 -46.25
CA PRO A 67 -8.61 18.26 -45.13
C PRO A 67 -7.34 18.63 -44.37
N GLY A 68 -7.29 19.87 -43.87
CA GLY A 68 -6.35 20.33 -42.86
C GLY A 68 -4.91 20.61 -43.30
N TYR A 69 -4.16 21.33 -42.48
CA TYR A 69 -2.71 21.56 -42.55
C TYR A 69 -2.07 21.78 -41.21
N ARG A 70 -0.77 21.46 -41.12
CA ARG A 70 0.03 21.74 -39.93
C ARG A 70 0.05 23.25 -39.66
N ASN A 71 -0.24 23.66 -38.45
CA ASN A 71 -0.39 25.06 -38.06
C ASN A 71 0.61 25.45 -36.94
N GLY A 72 1.84 25.00 -37.06
CA GLY A 72 2.87 25.27 -36.06
C GLY A 72 2.81 24.32 -34.86
N TYR A 73 3.36 24.79 -33.76
CA TYR A 73 3.49 24.02 -32.49
C TYR A 73 3.18 24.92 -31.30
N GLU A 74 2.63 24.32 -30.27
CA GLU A 74 2.46 24.93 -28.95
C GLU A 74 3.34 24.24 -27.91
N PRO A 75 3.81 24.96 -26.87
CA PRO A 75 4.57 24.34 -25.80
C PRO A 75 3.69 23.38 -25.02
N GLY A 76 4.23 22.21 -24.68
CA GLY A 76 3.64 21.22 -23.79
C GLY A 76 4.66 20.75 -22.78
N HIS A 77 4.20 20.37 -21.60
CA HIS A 77 5.04 19.95 -20.49
C HIS A 77 4.54 18.62 -19.94
N ILE A 78 5.46 17.69 -19.66
CA ILE A 78 5.19 16.38 -19.07
C ILE A 78 6.09 16.27 -17.83
N ARG A 79 5.51 15.97 -16.68
CA ARG A 79 6.25 15.81 -15.44
C ARG A 79 6.60 14.35 -15.20
N SER A 80 7.89 14.09 -15.03
CA SER A 80 8.43 12.75 -14.76
C SER A 80 9.31 12.75 -13.51
N ALA A 81 9.70 11.56 -13.05
CA ALA A 81 10.63 11.42 -11.93
C ALA A 81 12.04 11.99 -12.24
N GLU A 82 12.39 12.07 -13.52
CA GLU A 82 13.66 12.61 -14.01
C GLU A 82 13.62 14.13 -14.28
N GLY A 83 12.49 14.77 -14.03
CA GLY A 83 12.27 16.19 -14.23
C GLY A 83 11.18 16.51 -15.24
N GLU A 84 11.04 17.79 -15.57
CA GLU A 84 10.09 18.26 -16.57
C GLU A 84 10.61 18.00 -17.99
N ILE A 85 9.75 17.43 -18.84
CA ILE A 85 10.00 17.17 -20.26
C ILE A 85 9.21 18.19 -21.06
N GLU A 86 9.91 19.11 -21.69
CA GLU A 86 9.31 20.07 -22.61
C GLU A 86 9.11 19.44 -23.98
N VAL A 87 7.93 19.60 -24.55
CA VAL A 87 7.60 19.13 -25.90
C VAL A 87 6.96 20.23 -26.73
N ARG A 88 7.03 20.11 -28.04
CA ARG A 88 6.36 20.98 -29.00
C ARG A 88 5.17 20.23 -29.59
N VAL A 89 3.98 20.53 -29.07
CA VAL A 89 2.73 19.87 -29.48
C VAL A 89 2.29 20.42 -30.84
N PRO A 90 2.28 19.59 -31.91
CA PRO A 90 1.90 20.05 -33.23
C PRO A 90 0.45 20.50 -33.24
N GLN A 91 0.17 21.58 -33.92
CA GLN A 91 -1.17 22.09 -34.13
C GLN A 91 -1.63 21.84 -35.55
N VAL A 92 -2.92 21.49 -35.72
CA VAL A 92 -3.52 21.25 -37.02
C VAL A 92 -4.74 22.14 -37.21
N ARG A 93 -4.79 22.81 -38.33
CA ARG A 93 -5.97 23.54 -38.78
C ARG A 93 -6.76 22.62 -39.72
N ALA A 94 -7.77 21.93 -39.20
CA ALA A 94 -8.66 21.07 -39.96
C ALA A 94 -9.98 21.79 -40.28
N ARG A 95 -10.70 21.38 -41.36
CA ARG A 95 -11.97 22.02 -41.74
C ARG A 95 -13.17 21.43 -41.04
N GLU A 96 -13.19 20.12 -40.77
CA GLU A 96 -14.36 19.40 -40.26
C GLU A 96 -14.17 18.79 -38.88
N GLN A 97 -12.93 18.45 -38.50
CA GLN A 97 -12.63 17.89 -37.20
C GLN A 97 -11.53 18.70 -36.52
N THR A 98 -11.72 18.99 -35.24
CA THR A 98 -10.68 19.61 -34.41
C THR A 98 -9.66 18.52 -34.04
N TYR A 99 -8.39 18.72 -34.42
CA TYR A 99 -7.30 17.87 -33.97
C TYR A 99 -7.04 18.10 -32.48
N ARG A 100 -6.94 17.03 -31.74
CA ARG A 100 -6.50 17.01 -30.36
C ARG A 100 -5.57 15.81 -30.18
N SER A 101 -4.38 16.03 -29.65
CA SER A 101 -3.43 14.96 -29.45
C SER A 101 -3.90 13.98 -28.37
N THR A 102 -4.13 12.74 -28.74
CA THR A 102 -4.49 11.65 -27.84
C THR A 102 -3.31 11.27 -26.97
N LEU A 103 -2.09 11.38 -27.52
CA LEU A 103 -0.85 11.14 -26.79
C LEU A 103 -0.66 12.15 -25.65
N MET A 104 -0.91 13.45 -25.92
CA MET A 104 -0.82 14.47 -24.86
C MET A 104 -1.93 14.31 -23.82
N ASP A 105 -3.13 13.89 -24.19
CA ASP A 105 -4.19 13.59 -23.22
C ASP A 105 -3.84 12.39 -22.35
N PHE A 106 -3.19 11.37 -22.91
CA PHE A 106 -2.66 10.23 -22.16
C PHE A 106 -1.50 10.62 -21.22
N LEU A 107 -0.60 11.49 -21.69
CA LEU A 107 0.57 11.94 -20.92
C LEU A 107 0.30 13.15 -20.02
N ARG A 108 -0.90 13.71 -20.06
CA ARG A 108 -1.29 14.82 -19.19
C ARG A 108 -1.30 14.37 -17.73
N GLY A 109 -0.60 15.13 -16.91
CA GLY A 109 -0.49 14.88 -15.49
C GLY A 109 0.93 14.51 -15.10
N HIS A 110 1.06 13.48 -14.32
CA HIS A 110 2.34 13.03 -13.76
C HIS A 110 2.60 11.60 -14.20
N SER A 111 3.88 11.21 -14.33
CA SER A 111 4.18 9.80 -14.57
C SER A 111 3.74 8.95 -13.36
N ASP A 112 3.28 7.73 -13.63
CA ASP A 112 2.88 6.77 -12.58
C ASP A 112 3.98 6.59 -11.52
N VAL A 113 5.25 6.68 -11.92
CA VAL A 113 6.40 6.60 -11.02
C VAL A 113 6.43 7.80 -10.07
N LEU A 114 6.17 9.01 -10.57
CA LEU A 114 6.13 10.22 -9.73
C LEU A 114 4.95 10.19 -8.77
N GLU A 115 3.77 9.79 -9.23
CA GLU A 115 2.60 9.58 -8.37
C GLU A 115 2.88 8.55 -7.27
N TYR A 116 3.47 7.41 -7.63
CA TYR A 116 3.87 6.39 -6.68
C TYR A 116 4.86 6.93 -5.63
N LEU A 117 5.86 7.70 -6.03
CA LEU A 117 6.83 8.31 -5.12
C LEU A 117 6.15 9.28 -4.15
N VAL A 118 5.24 10.13 -4.62
CA VAL A 118 4.46 11.05 -3.77
C VAL A 118 3.65 10.29 -2.73
N VAL A 119 2.93 9.25 -3.16
CA VAL A 119 2.14 8.39 -2.28
C VAL A 119 3.04 7.72 -1.23
N GLN A 120 4.21 7.19 -1.63
CA GLN A 120 5.17 6.57 -0.71
C GLN A 120 5.74 7.58 0.29
N MET A 121 6.07 8.79 -0.13
CA MET A 121 6.54 9.85 0.76
C MET A 121 5.46 10.26 1.76
N TYR A 122 4.24 10.44 1.31
CA TYR A 122 3.10 10.82 2.16
C TYR A 122 2.76 9.73 3.19
N THR A 123 2.66 8.47 2.76
CA THR A 123 2.35 7.33 3.65
C THR A 123 3.45 7.08 4.68
N ARG A 124 4.70 7.44 4.36
CA ARG A 124 5.82 7.43 5.32
C ARG A 124 5.86 8.67 6.19
N GLY A 125 4.90 9.55 6.00
CA GLY A 125 4.61 10.61 6.92
C GLY A 125 5.22 11.94 6.54
N LEU A 126 5.70 12.23 5.34
CA LEU A 126 6.04 13.59 4.91
C LEU A 126 4.76 14.41 4.75
N SER A 127 4.81 15.69 5.10
CA SER A 127 3.70 16.59 4.77
C SER A 127 3.70 16.94 3.29
N THR A 128 2.59 17.46 2.77
CA THR A 128 2.50 17.91 1.38
C THR A 128 3.53 19.00 1.04
N ARG A 129 3.96 19.80 2.03
CA ARG A 129 5.04 20.80 1.88
C ARG A 129 6.42 20.15 1.84
N ASP A 130 6.66 19.15 2.69
CA ASP A 130 7.94 18.43 2.68
C ASP A 130 8.13 17.69 1.36
N ILE A 131 7.04 17.16 0.78
CA ILE A 131 7.05 16.48 -0.53
C ILE A 131 7.33 17.49 -1.65
N GLU A 132 6.67 18.64 -1.66
CA GLU A 132 6.95 19.72 -2.61
C GLU A 132 8.43 20.13 -2.56
N GLU A 133 8.97 20.31 -1.34
CA GLU A 133 10.37 20.68 -1.15
C GLU A 133 11.34 19.56 -1.58
N ALA A 134 11.01 18.30 -1.29
CA ALA A 134 11.81 17.14 -1.71
C ALA A 134 11.85 16.95 -3.23
N LEU A 135 10.83 17.45 -3.93
CA LEU A 135 10.71 17.39 -5.39
C LEU A 135 11.17 18.71 -6.06
N ARG A 136 11.85 19.60 -5.33
CA ARG A 136 12.42 20.82 -5.87
C ARG A 136 13.73 20.53 -6.57
N ASP A 137 13.89 21.03 -7.79
CA ASP A 137 15.14 20.96 -8.50
C ASP A 137 16.20 21.84 -7.79
N PRO A 138 17.33 21.28 -7.37
CA PRO A 138 18.32 22.02 -6.60
C PRO A 138 19.09 23.07 -7.45
N VAL A 139 19.00 23.00 -8.79
CA VAL A 139 19.71 23.92 -9.70
C VAL A 139 18.78 25.06 -10.15
N THR A 140 17.57 24.71 -10.61
CA THR A 140 16.60 25.71 -11.11
C THR A 140 15.72 26.29 -10.02
N GLY A 141 15.58 25.60 -8.89
CA GLY A 141 14.66 25.97 -7.82
C GLY A 141 13.19 25.71 -8.13
N GLU A 142 12.88 25.17 -9.32
CA GLU A 142 11.52 24.82 -9.71
C GLU A 142 11.06 23.53 -9.03
N THR A 143 9.77 23.43 -8.75
CA THR A 143 9.17 22.22 -8.15
C THR A 143 8.51 21.38 -9.23
N LEU A 144 8.82 20.07 -9.26
CA LEU A 144 8.14 19.12 -10.18
C LEU A 144 6.64 19.05 -9.88
N LEU A 145 6.25 19.17 -8.62
CA LEU A 145 4.87 19.17 -8.17
C LEU A 145 4.63 20.27 -7.16
N SER A 146 3.60 21.07 -7.39
CA SER A 146 3.15 22.06 -6.40
C SER A 146 2.48 21.35 -5.20
N LYS A 147 2.45 22.00 -4.07
CA LYS A 147 1.72 21.53 -2.88
C LYS A 147 0.27 21.15 -3.20
N SER A 148 -0.42 21.89 -4.07
CA SER A 148 -1.78 21.58 -4.49
C SER A 148 -1.84 20.27 -5.27
N ALA A 149 -0.93 20.06 -6.23
CA ALA A 149 -0.85 18.81 -6.97
C ALA A 149 -0.54 17.60 -6.07
N VAL A 150 0.34 17.78 -5.07
CA VAL A 150 0.60 16.75 -4.04
C VAL A 150 -0.65 16.48 -3.21
N SER A 151 -1.42 17.52 -2.85
CA SER A 151 -2.69 17.36 -2.12
C SER A 151 -3.69 16.55 -2.93
N ASP A 152 -3.89 16.91 -4.20
CA ASP A 152 -4.81 16.21 -5.10
C ASP A 152 -4.45 14.72 -5.27
N LEU A 153 -3.15 14.40 -5.34
CA LEU A 153 -2.68 13.02 -5.39
C LEU A 153 -2.93 12.27 -4.08
N THR A 154 -2.80 12.95 -2.94
CA THR A 154 -3.04 12.32 -1.63
C THR A 154 -4.53 12.18 -1.31
N ASP A 155 -5.39 13.02 -1.88
CA ASP A 155 -6.85 12.91 -1.74
C ASP A 155 -7.39 11.63 -2.37
N ARG A 156 -6.76 11.12 -3.44
CA ARG A 156 -7.07 9.80 -4.02
C ARG A 156 -6.91 8.66 -3.01
N LEU A 157 -5.96 8.74 -2.09
CA LEU A 157 -5.82 7.75 -1.01
C LEU A 157 -7.05 7.70 -0.11
N TRP A 158 -7.68 8.86 0.10
CA TRP A 158 -8.94 8.92 0.85
C TRP A 158 -10.08 8.26 0.09
N GLU A 159 -10.18 8.48 -1.22
CA GLU A 159 -11.17 7.82 -2.08
C GLU A 159 -10.97 6.30 -2.09
N ASP A 160 -9.72 5.83 -2.21
CA ASP A 160 -9.36 4.41 -2.12
C ASP A 160 -9.74 3.81 -0.75
N TYR A 161 -9.51 4.56 0.33
CA TYR A 161 -9.92 4.15 1.67
C TYR A 161 -11.45 4.06 1.79
N VAL A 162 -12.18 5.02 1.29
CA VAL A 162 -13.66 5.01 1.29
C VAL A 162 -14.19 3.82 0.48
N ALA A 163 -13.63 3.57 -0.70
CA ALA A 163 -13.97 2.42 -1.53
C ALA A 163 -13.65 1.10 -0.82
N PHE A 164 -12.51 1.02 -0.14
CA PHE A 164 -12.15 -0.12 0.70
C PHE A 164 -13.15 -0.34 1.84
N CYS A 165 -13.59 0.72 2.52
CA CYS A 165 -14.58 0.63 3.59
C CYS A 165 -15.95 0.15 3.12
N GLN A 166 -16.25 0.26 1.83
CA GLN A 166 -17.51 -0.18 1.22
C GLN A 166 -17.41 -1.53 0.50
N ARG A 167 -16.21 -2.14 0.48
CA ARG A 167 -15.96 -3.40 -0.25
C ARG A 167 -16.86 -4.51 0.28
N ASP A 168 -17.56 -5.19 -0.65
CA ASP A 168 -18.34 -6.39 -0.37
C ASP A 168 -17.43 -7.61 -0.17
N TRP A 169 -17.69 -8.37 0.87
CA TRP A 169 -16.96 -9.59 1.23
C TRP A 169 -17.71 -10.89 0.89
N SER A 170 -18.95 -10.81 0.40
CA SER A 170 -19.78 -12.00 0.14
C SER A 170 -19.18 -12.97 -0.86
N GLY A 171 -18.38 -12.47 -1.81
CA GLY A 171 -17.65 -13.27 -2.79
C GLY A 171 -16.34 -13.91 -2.28
N PHE A 172 -15.93 -13.63 -1.02
CA PHE A 172 -14.66 -14.10 -0.47
C PHE A 172 -14.88 -15.31 0.44
N GLN A 173 -14.15 -16.40 0.21
CA GLN A 173 -14.14 -17.56 1.07
C GLN A 173 -13.08 -17.41 2.17
N VAL A 174 -13.29 -16.47 3.11
CA VAL A 174 -12.38 -16.23 4.22
C VAL A 174 -12.51 -17.34 5.25
N GLU A 175 -11.41 -18.03 5.53
CA GLU A 175 -11.36 -19.16 6.45
C GLU A 175 -10.80 -18.76 7.82
N TYR A 176 -9.77 -17.92 7.84
CA TYR A 176 -9.13 -17.44 9.05
C TYR A 176 -9.13 -15.92 9.10
N VAL A 177 -9.42 -15.37 10.27
CA VAL A 177 -9.38 -13.93 10.52
C VAL A 177 -8.40 -13.63 11.65
N PHE A 178 -7.62 -12.58 11.49
CA PHE A 178 -6.68 -12.07 12.49
C PHE A 178 -7.07 -10.64 12.84
N MET A 179 -7.24 -10.35 14.11
CA MET A 179 -7.59 -9.02 14.60
C MET A 179 -6.57 -8.56 15.62
N ASP A 180 -6.12 -7.33 15.47
CA ASP A 180 -5.16 -6.70 16.36
C ASP A 180 -5.48 -5.21 16.53
N GLY A 181 -5.02 -4.62 17.61
CA GLY A 181 -5.07 -3.19 17.86
C GLY A 181 -3.67 -2.60 17.78
N LEU A 182 -3.43 -1.75 16.78
CA LEU A 182 -2.20 -0.99 16.62
C LEU A 182 -2.33 0.36 17.33
N TYR A 183 -1.27 0.82 17.97
CA TYR A 183 -1.19 2.15 18.56
C TYR A 183 -0.19 2.99 17.78
N GLU A 184 -0.70 3.95 17.01
CA GLU A 184 0.12 4.90 16.27
C GLU A 184 0.15 6.27 16.97
N GLY A 185 1.35 6.89 17.00
CA GLY A 185 1.52 8.24 17.51
C GLY A 185 1.02 9.26 16.50
N MET A 186 0.04 10.08 16.86
CA MET A 186 -0.41 11.16 15.98
C MET A 186 0.62 12.29 15.89
N ARG A 187 0.93 12.74 14.67
CA ARG A 187 1.88 13.83 14.42
C ARG A 187 1.49 15.15 15.08
N LEU A 188 0.20 15.48 15.11
CA LEU A 188 -0.32 16.73 15.68
C LEU A 188 -0.32 16.75 17.21
N HIS A 189 -0.33 15.59 17.85
CA HIS A 189 -0.35 15.44 19.30
C HIS A 189 0.57 14.30 19.72
N LYS A 190 1.87 14.57 19.85
CA LYS A 190 2.88 13.57 20.28
C LYS A 190 2.55 12.83 21.58
N SER A 191 1.62 13.35 22.38
CA SER A 191 1.15 12.78 23.65
C SER A 191 -0.06 11.85 23.50
N ARG A 192 -0.74 11.84 22.37
CA ARG A 192 -1.90 10.96 22.14
C ARG A 192 -1.55 9.88 21.15
N LYS A 193 -1.68 8.63 21.59
CA LYS A 193 -1.67 7.45 20.73
C LYS A 193 -3.10 7.13 20.38
N GLU A 194 -3.43 7.08 19.10
CA GLU A 194 -4.72 6.55 18.66
C GLU A 194 -4.60 5.06 18.36
N ALA A 195 -5.60 4.31 18.79
CA ALA A 195 -5.67 2.91 18.48
C ALA A 195 -6.38 2.71 17.14
N ILE A 196 -5.79 1.87 16.30
CA ILE A 196 -6.34 1.45 15.02
C ILE A 196 -6.65 -0.03 15.14
N LEU A 197 -7.90 -0.42 14.97
CA LEU A 197 -8.31 -1.81 14.85
C LEU A 197 -8.06 -2.28 13.42
N VAL A 198 -7.41 -3.42 13.28
CA VAL A 198 -7.06 -4.02 11.99
C VAL A 198 -7.55 -5.45 11.93
N ALA A 199 -8.17 -5.84 10.83
CA ALA A 199 -8.55 -7.22 10.55
C ALA A 199 -7.97 -7.70 9.21
N TRP A 200 -7.28 -8.83 9.25
CA TRP A 200 -6.78 -9.54 8.09
C TRP A 200 -7.49 -10.87 7.93
N GLY A 201 -7.82 -11.24 6.70
CA GLY A 201 -8.36 -12.54 6.35
C GLY A 201 -7.38 -13.38 5.57
N VAL A 202 -7.46 -14.69 5.72
CA VAL A 202 -6.84 -15.67 4.84
C VAL A 202 -7.95 -16.49 4.20
N CYS A 203 -8.02 -16.43 2.89
CA CYS A 203 -8.99 -17.18 2.09
C CYS A 203 -8.56 -18.64 1.92
N ARG A 204 -9.50 -19.52 1.53
CA ARG A 204 -9.22 -20.95 1.25
C ARG A 204 -8.16 -21.18 0.19
N ASP A 205 -8.03 -20.27 -0.77
CA ASP A 205 -7.01 -20.31 -1.82
C ASP A 205 -5.63 -19.82 -1.34
N GLY A 206 -5.51 -19.45 -0.05
CA GLY A 206 -4.28 -18.95 0.58
C GLY A 206 -4.02 -17.46 0.40
N ARG A 207 -4.84 -16.72 -0.34
CA ARG A 207 -4.71 -15.26 -0.45
C ARG A 207 -4.98 -14.58 0.89
N LYS A 208 -4.11 -13.61 1.22
CA LYS A 208 -4.32 -12.70 2.35
C LYS A 208 -5.06 -11.46 1.86
N VAL A 209 -6.06 -11.05 2.60
CA VAL A 209 -6.86 -9.86 2.31
C VAL A 209 -6.99 -8.99 3.56
N LEU A 210 -6.83 -7.69 3.40
CA LEU A 210 -7.16 -6.72 4.46
C LEU A 210 -8.68 -6.59 4.48
N LEU A 211 -9.32 -6.97 5.58
CA LEU A 211 -10.78 -7.00 5.71
C LEU A 211 -11.35 -5.69 6.21
N HIS A 212 -10.71 -5.13 7.23
CA HIS A 212 -11.17 -3.89 7.84
C HIS A 212 -10.04 -3.14 8.53
N LEU A 213 -10.15 -1.83 8.52
CA LEU A 213 -9.28 -0.89 9.20
C LEU A 213 -10.17 0.23 9.74
N ALA A 214 -10.14 0.46 11.05
CA ALA A 214 -10.93 1.51 11.65
C ALA A 214 -10.21 2.15 12.84
N LEU A 215 -10.41 3.45 13.01
CA LEU A 215 -10.04 4.12 14.26
C LEU A 215 -10.92 3.56 15.38
N GLY A 216 -10.32 3.11 16.45
CA GLY A 216 -11.07 2.55 17.58
C GLY A 216 -10.17 2.02 18.66
N ASN A 217 -10.57 2.25 19.91
CA ASN A 217 -9.87 1.70 21.06
C ASN A 217 -10.22 0.23 21.24
N LYS A 218 -9.22 -0.66 21.25
CA LYS A 218 -9.39 -2.09 21.51
C LYS A 218 -9.90 -2.43 22.92
N GLU A 219 -9.90 -1.45 23.82
CA GLU A 219 -10.47 -1.58 25.18
C GLU A 219 -11.95 -1.19 25.22
N SER A 220 -12.49 -0.62 24.12
CA SER A 220 -13.90 -0.26 24.02
C SER A 220 -14.69 -1.39 23.38
N GLU A 221 -15.57 -2.00 24.14
CA GLU A 221 -16.48 -3.05 23.65
C GLU A 221 -17.38 -2.57 22.53
N THR A 222 -17.88 -1.33 22.64
CA THR A 222 -18.68 -0.71 21.58
C THR A 222 -17.91 -0.57 20.26
N ALA A 223 -16.66 -0.11 20.32
CA ALA A 223 -15.81 0.04 19.13
C ALA A 223 -15.48 -1.32 18.51
N CYS A 224 -15.09 -2.31 19.32
CA CYS A 224 -14.81 -3.66 18.87
C CYS A 224 -16.05 -4.34 18.25
N THR A 225 -17.20 -4.19 18.88
CA THR A 225 -18.47 -4.72 18.35
C THR A 225 -18.85 -4.07 17.03
N ALA A 226 -18.74 -2.75 16.92
CA ALA A 226 -18.99 -2.03 15.66
C ALA A 226 -18.04 -2.49 14.56
N PHE A 227 -16.77 -2.69 14.91
CA PHE A 227 -15.73 -3.15 13.98
C PHE A 227 -16.05 -4.54 13.39
N VAL A 228 -16.44 -5.51 14.23
CA VAL A 228 -16.81 -6.85 13.75
C VAL A 228 -18.13 -6.82 12.98
N ARG A 229 -19.13 -6.07 13.45
CA ARG A 229 -20.45 -5.93 12.79
C ARG A 229 -20.32 -5.31 11.39
N ASP A 230 -19.39 -4.38 11.19
CA ASP A 230 -19.20 -3.77 9.88
C ASP A 230 -18.74 -4.81 8.85
N MET A 231 -17.83 -5.70 9.19
CA MET A 231 -17.41 -6.78 8.30
C MET A 231 -18.55 -7.73 7.96
N VAL A 232 -19.38 -8.09 8.95
CA VAL A 232 -20.57 -8.93 8.74
C VAL A 232 -21.59 -8.22 7.84
N ARG A 233 -21.83 -6.93 8.07
CA ARG A 233 -22.74 -6.12 7.23
C ARG A 233 -22.28 -6.07 5.78
N ARG A 234 -20.98 -6.09 5.55
CA ARG A 234 -20.36 -6.15 4.20
C ARG A 234 -20.25 -7.58 3.64
N GLY A 235 -20.98 -8.53 4.23
CA GLY A 235 -21.11 -9.89 3.70
C GLY A 235 -20.00 -10.86 4.09
N LEU A 236 -19.14 -10.53 5.08
CA LEU A 236 -18.10 -11.47 5.50
C LEU A 236 -18.73 -12.73 6.11
N PRO A 237 -18.48 -13.93 5.54
CA PRO A 237 -18.96 -15.17 6.10
C PRO A 237 -18.34 -15.46 7.48
N VAL A 238 -18.99 -16.29 8.29
CA VAL A 238 -18.44 -16.73 9.57
C VAL A 238 -17.13 -17.48 9.32
N PRO A 239 -16.00 -17.02 9.88
CA PRO A 239 -14.72 -17.69 9.69
C PRO A 239 -14.64 -18.99 10.50
N THR A 240 -13.77 -19.90 10.09
CA THR A 240 -13.49 -21.12 10.85
C THR A 240 -12.81 -20.79 12.18
N LEU A 241 -11.88 -19.84 12.15
CA LEU A 241 -11.13 -19.43 13.34
C LEU A 241 -10.78 -17.94 13.28
N VAL A 242 -10.91 -17.27 14.42
CA VAL A 242 -10.48 -15.87 14.62
C VAL A 242 -9.35 -15.83 15.65
N THR A 243 -8.24 -15.23 15.29
CA THR A 243 -7.09 -15.00 16.19
C THR A 243 -7.08 -13.56 16.67
N THR A 244 -7.06 -13.35 18.00
CA THR A 244 -7.02 -12.03 18.64
C THR A 244 -5.83 -11.89 19.60
N ASP A 245 -5.42 -10.63 19.87
CA ASP A 245 -4.37 -10.32 20.86
C ASP A 245 -4.81 -10.57 22.32
N GLY A 246 -6.10 -10.78 22.52
CA GLY A 246 -6.71 -11.09 23.80
C GLY A 246 -7.17 -9.87 24.60
N ALA A 247 -7.40 -8.74 23.95
CA ALA A 247 -8.15 -7.64 24.56
C ALA A 247 -9.57 -8.09 24.88
N PRO A 248 -10.04 -7.92 26.15
CA PRO A 248 -11.35 -8.44 26.58
C PRO A 248 -12.51 -7.94 25.72
N ALA A 249 -12.50 -6.68 25.32
CA ALA A 249 -13.55 -6.11 24.48
C ALA A 249 -13.60 -6.74 23.08
N LEU A 250 -12.43 -7.07 22.50
CA LEU A 250 -12.37 -7.74 21.20
C LEU A 250 -12.82 -9.20 21.31
N ILE A 251 -12.47 -9.87 22.39
CA ILE A 251 -12.97 -11.22 22.71
C ILE A 251 -14.50 -11.22 22.79
N ALA A 252 -15.08 -10.32 23.61
CA ALA A 252 -16.52 -10.21 23.78
C ALA A 252 -17.23 -9.92 22.44
N ALA A 253 -16.68 -9.05 21.62
CA ALA A 253 -17.24 -8.73 20.30
C ALA A 253 -17.26 -9.95 19.36
N VAL A 254 -16.16 -10.73 19.31
CA VAL A 254 -16.06 -11.94 18.48
C VAL A 254 -17.06 -13.00 18.96
N GLU A 255 -17.10 -13.28 20.25
CA GLU A 255 -17.99 -14.29 20.84
C GLU A 255 -19.47 -13.94 20.69
N ALA A 256 -19.82 -12.65 20.80
CA ALA A 256 -21.19 -12.18 20.62
C ALA A 256 -21.67 -12.26 19.15
N ILE A 257 -20.78 -11.99 18.17
CA ILE A 257 -21.17 -11.90 16.76
C ILE A 257 -20.99 -13.24 16.05
N TRP A 258 -19.94 -14.00 16.38
CA TRP A 258 -19.63 -15.31 15.81
C TRP A 258 -19.54 -16.41 16.88
N PRO A 259 -20.65 -16.74 17.57
CA PRO A 259 -20.64 -17.67 18.72
C PRO A 259 -20.18 -19.09 18.39
N HIS A 260 -20.21 -19.48 17.12
CA HIS A 260 -19.79 -20.81 16.65
C HIS A 260 -18.38 -20.81 16.02
N CYS A 261 -17.71 -19.66 15.97
CA CYS A 261 -16.36 -19.55 15.47
C CYS A 261 -15.34 -19.97 16.53
N LEU A 262 -14.31 -20.71 16.14
CA LEU A 262 -13.19 -20.98 17.02
C LEU A 262 -12.42 -19.69 17.29
N ARG A 263 -12.29 -19.30 18.55
CA ARG A 263 -11.48 -18.16 18.96
C ARG A 263 -10.08 -18.63 19.37
N GLN A 264 -9.07 -18.17 18.70
CA GLN A 264 -7.67 -18.43 19.02
C GLN A 264 -7.04 -17.21 19.72
N ARG A 265 -6.40 -17.44 20.83
CA ARG A 265 -5.55 -16.44 21.49
C ARG A 265 -4.21 -16.34 20.75
N CYS A 266 -3.73 -15.13 20.46
CA CYS A 266 -2.40 -14.94 19.90
C CYS A 266 -1.34 -15.45 20.87
N LEU A 267 -0.61 -16.51 20.45
CA LEU A 267 0.34 -17.19 21.32
C LEU A 267 1.58 -16.33 21.59
N VAL A 268 2.00 -15.48 20.66
CA VAL A 268 3.12 -14.55 20.87
C VAL A 268 2.82 -13.57 21.99
N HIS A 269 1.61 -12.97 21.98
CA HIS A 269 1.16 -12.10 23.06
C HIS A 269 1.01 -12.85 24.38
N LYS A 270 0.45 -14.07 24.36
CA LYS A 270 0.29 -14.89 25.56
C LYS A 270 1.62 -15.28 26.18
N VAL A 271 2.57 -15.76 25.39
CA VAL A 271 3.93 -16.08 25.85
C VAL A 271 4.59 -14.86 26.46
N ARG A 272 4.52 -13.70 25.83
CA ARG A 272 5.06 -12.45 26.37
C ARG A 272 4.47 -12.14 27.74
N ASN A 273 3.13 -12.19 27.86
CA ASN A 273 2.44 -11.90 29.12
C ASN A 273 2.83 -12.85 30.26
N VAL A 274 3.10 -14.11 29.95
CA VAL A 274 3.61 -15.08 30.93
C VAL A 274 5.05 -14.77 31.33
N LEU A 275 5.90 -14.49 30.34
CA LEU A 275 7.33 -14.21 30.58
C LEU A 275 7.56 -12.88 31.31
N ASP A 276 6.65 -11.92 31.23
CA ASP A 276 6.72 -10.66 31.96
C ASP A 276 6.50 -10.86 33.48
N LYS A 277 6.02 -12.04 33.88
CA LYS A 277 5.76 -12.40 35.29
C LYS A 277 6.85 -13.29 35.92
N VAL A 278 7.95 -13.49 35.22
CA VAL A 278 9.07 -14.33 35.69
C VAL A 278 10.39 -13.59 35.59
N PRO A 279 11.37 -13.92 36.48
CA PRO A 279 12.72 -13.35 36.40
C PRO A 279 13.43 -13.69 35.09
N GLU A 280 14.34 -12.83 34.65
CA GLU A 280 15.08 -12.99 33.40
C GLU A 280 15.75 -14.36 33.23
N GLY A 281 16.38 -14.85 34.30
CA GLY A 281 17.07 -16.14 34.28
C GLY A 281 16.15 -17.36 34.07
N ALA A 282 14.84 -17.24 34.35
CA ALA A 282 13.87 -18.31 34.14
C ALA A 282 13.17 -18.25 32.76
N LYS A 283 13.23 -17.12 32.08
CA LYS A 283 12.46 -16.88 30.84
C LYS A 283 12.74 -17.91 29.76
N SER A 284 14.00 -18.31 29.56
CA SER A 284 14.36 -19.26 28.49
C SER A 284 13.71 -20.63 28.69
N GLY A 285 13.80 -21.20 29.90
CA GLY A 285 13.22 -22.52 30.22
C GLY A 285 11.69 -22.50 30.16
N ILE A 286 11.06 -21.46 30.71
CA ILE A 286 9.60 -21.29 30.69
C ILE A 286 9.10 -21.10 29.27
N LYS A 287 9.78 -20.29 28.45
CA LYS A 287 9.46 -20.10 27.01
C LYS A 287 9.48 -21.42 26.25
N GLN A 288 10.49 -22.23 26.46
CA GLN A 288 10.60 -23.54 25.83
C GLN A 288 9.45 -24.48 26.27
N ALA A 289 9.13 -24.52 27.56
CA ALA A 289 8.04 -25.32 28.09
C ALA A 289 6.66 -24.86 27.53
N LEU A 290 6.41 -23.56 27.41
CA LEU A 290 5.19 -23.02 26.80
C LEU A 290 5.07 -23.44 25.31
N TRP A 291 6.14 -23.32 24.55
CA TRP A 291 6.11 -23.72 23.15
C TRP A 291 5.96 -25.24 22.98
N SER A 292 6.47 -26.05 23.91
CA SER A 292 6.21 -27.51 23.90
C SER A 292 4.73 -27.83 24.03
N VAL A 293 3.97 -27.05 24.83
CA VAL A 293 2.51 -27.18 24.95
C VAL A 293 1.84 -26.79 23.64
N TYR A 294 2.21 -25.64 23.06
CA TYR A 294 1.55 -25.07 21.87
C TYR A 294 1.92 -25.78 20.56
N ASP A 295 3.09 -26.42 20.50
CA ASP A 295 3.56 -27.23 19.36
C ASP A 295 3.18 -28.72 19.47
N ALA A 296 2.37 -29.08 20.47
CA ALA A 296 1.94 -30.45 20.69
C ALA A 296 1.24 -31.03 19.43
N PRO A 297 1.42 -32.32 19.12
CA PRO A 297 0.83 -32.93 17.92
C PRO A 297 -0.70 -33.06 18.01
N THR A 298 -1.25 -33.18 19.20
CA THR A 298 -2.69 -33.31 19.46
C THR A 298 -3.14 -32.49 20.67
N LEU A 299 -4.43 -32.16 20.71
CA LEU A 299 -5.02 -31.44 21.84
C LEU A 299 -4.86 -32.22 23.18
N ALA A 300 -4.93 -33.58 23.15
CA ALA A 300 -4.75 -34.41 24.33
C ALA A 300 -3.32 -34.29 24.89
N VAL A 301 -2.30 -34.32 24.03
CA VAL A 301 -0.90 -34.12 24.41
C VAL A 301 -0.66 -32.70 24.92
N ALA A 302 -1.26 -31.69 24.27
CA ALA A 302 -1.16 -30.31 24.72
C ALA A 302 -1.74 -30.12 26.16
N LYS A 303 -2.91 -30.70 26.44
CA LYS A 303 -3.54 -30.66 27.75
C LYS A 303 -2.67 -31.37 28.82
N TRP A 304 -2.09 -32.49 28.47
CA TRP A 304 -1.17 -33.23 29.36
C TRP A 304 0.09 -32.39 29.67
N LEU A 305 0.74 -31.83 28.63
CA LEU A 305 1.90 -30.95 28.80
C LEU A 305 1.56 -29.69 29.60
N ALA A 306 0.39 -29.10 29.39
CA ALA A 306 -0.09 -27.98 30.18
C ALA A 306 -0.24 -28.32 31.67
N ALA A 307 -0.77 -29.51 31.98
CA ALA A 307 -0.87 -29.99 33.38
C ALA A 307 0.54 -30.18 33.99
N GLN A 308 1.50 -30.71 33.25
CA GLN A 308 2.89 -30.82 33.71
C GLN A 308 3.52 -29.45 33.95
N PHE A 309 3.30 -28.46 33.04
CA PHE A 309 3.74 -27.09 33.21
C PHE A 309 3.21 -26.47 34.51
N ILE A 310 1.90 -26.59 34.74
CA ILE A 310 1.25 -26.08 35.96
C ILE A 310 1.85 -26.71 37.20
N LYS A 311 1.99 -28.04 37.22
CA LYS A 311 2.57 -28.77 38.35
C LYS A 311 4.02 -28.38 38.63
N HIS A 312 4.84 -28.18 37.57
CA HIS A 312 6.25 -27.91 37.75
C HIS A 312 6.55 -26.47 38.17
N TYR A 313 5.79 -25.49 37.65
CA TYR A 313 6.07 -24.08 37.88
C TYR A 313 5.09 -23.39 38.85
N GLY A 314 4.02 -24.09 39.32
CA GLY A 314 2.95 -23.50 40.10
C GLY A 314 3.41 -22.89 41.39
N ASP A 315 4.25 -23.59 42.15
CA ASP A 315 4.72 -23.12 43.46
C ASP A 315 5.77 -22.00 43.31
N GLN A 316 6.61 -22.08 42.26
CA GLN A 316 7.71 -21.14 42.07
C GLN A 316 7.28 -19.84 41.36
N TYR A 317 6.31 -19.93 40.43
CA TYR A 317 5.84 -18.79 39.64
C TYR A 317 4.33 -18.74 39.52
N PRO A 318 3.59 -18.61 40.64
CA PRO A 318 2.14 -18.73 40.66
C PRO A 318 1.44 -17.70 39.73
N SER A 319 1.94 -16.46 39.67
CA SER A 319 1.38 -15.43 38.81
C SER A 319 1.57 -15.73 37.29
N ALA A 320 2.68 -16.35 36.93
CA ALA A 320 2.93 -16.76 35.55
C ALA A 320 2.04 -17.96 35.17
N VAL A 321 1.87 -18.92 36.08
CA VAL A 321 0.98 -20.07 35.88
C VAL A 321 -0.49 -19.63 35.81
N ALA A 322 -0.95 -18.73 36.70
CA ALA A 322 -2.27 -18.17 36.59
C ALA A 322 -2.50 -17.45 35.22
N CYS A 323 -1.51 -16.66 34.79
CA CYS A 323 -1.54 -16.05 33.47
C CYS A 323 -1.56 -17.08 32.33
N PHE A 324 -0.85 -18.21 32.44
CA PHE A 324 -0.88 -19.29 31.47
C PHE A 324 -2.23 -19.98 31.41
N GLN A 325 -2.85 -20.27 32.56
CA GLN A 325 -4.15 -20.93 32.68
C GLN A 325 -5.31 -20.05 32.16
N ASP A 326 -5.18 -18.74 32.33
CA ASP A 326 -6.16 -17.79 31.82
C ASP A 326 -6.31 -17.99 30.30
N ASP A 327 -7.54 -18.25 29.85
CA ASP A 327 -7.89 -18.45 28.45
C ASP A 327 -7.09 -19.58 27.72
N LEU A 328 -6.65 -20.61 28.48
CA LEU A 328 -5.83 -21.70 27.94
C LEU A 328 -6.53 -22.46 26.81
N ALA A 329 -7.84 -22.68 26.93
CA ALA A 329 -8.63 -23.36 25.91
C ALA A 329 -8.48 -22.65 24.55
N ALA A 330 -8.63 -21.33 24.53
CA ALA A 330 -8.47 -20.53 23.33
C ALA A 330 -7.01 -20.50 22.82
N CYS A 331 -6.03 -20.73 23.67
CA CYS A 331 -4.65 -20.87 23.22
C CYS A 331 -4.41 -22.18 22.43
N LEU A 332 -5.27 -23.18 22.55
CA LEU A 332 -5.12 -24.51 21.96
C LEU A 332 -6.02 -24.78 20.75
N ASN A 333 -6.95 -23.88 20.43
CA ASN A 333 -7.92 -24.07 19.34
C ASN A 333 -7.29 -24.25 17.94
N HIS A 334 -6.09 -23.72 17.72
CA HIS A 334 -5.35 -23.96 16.48
C HIS A 334 -5.03 -25.45 16.27
N LEU A 335 -5.00 -26.28 17.31
CA LEU A 335 -4.74 -27.72 17.21
C LEU A 335 -5.93 -28.49 16.60
N GLU A 336 -7.13 -27.91 16.57
CA GLU A 336 -8.30 -28.46 15.90
C GLU A 336 -8.28 -28.22 14.38
N CYS A 337 -7.39 -27.33 13.93
CA CYS A 337 -7.22 -27.02 12.50
C CYS A 337 -6.20 -27.97 11.82
N PRO A 338 -6.21 -28.03 10.46
CA PRO A 338 -5.27 -28.83 9.69
C PRO A 338 -3.81 -28.56 10.07
N ALA A 339 -3.00 -29.61 10.22
CA ALA A 339 -1.62 -29.51 10.74
C ALA A 339 -0.75 -28.50 9.99
N GLY A 340 -0.89 -28.40 8.66
CA GLY A 340 -0.17 -27.44 7.82
C GLY A 340 -0.52 -25.98 8.09
N HIS A 341 -1.68 -25.69 8.69
CA HIS A 341 -2.16 -24.33 8.98
C HIS A 341 -1.77 -23.86 10.39
N ARG A 342 -1.61 -24.78 11.37
CA ARG A 342 -1.51 -24.50 12.81
C ARG A 342 -0.50 -23.41 13.16
N LYS A 343 0.71 -23.48 12.56
CA LYS A 343 1.77 -22.50 12.85
C LYS A 343 1.46 -21.09 12.32
N ARG A 344 0.63 -20.99 11.29
CA ARG A 344 0.30 -19.72 10.63
C ARG A 344 -0.89 -19.01 11.24
N ILE A 345 -1.80 -19.76 11.91
CA ILE A 345 -3.07 -19.22 12.41
C ILE A 345 -3.07 -18.87 13.89
N ARG A 346 -1.98 -19.09 14.60
CA ARG A 346 -1.88 -18.95 16.07
C ARG A 346 -1.27 -17.63 16.54
N THR A 347 -1.04 -16.69 15.66
CA THR A 347 -0.46 -15.39 15.97
C THR A 347 -0.98 -14.31 15.05
N THR A 348 -1.13 -13.09 15.56
CA THR A 348 -1.51 -11.89 14.80
C THR A 348 -0.30 -11.21 14.15
N ASN A 349 0.92 -11.66 14.45
CA ASN A 349 2.17 -11.10 13.93
C ASN A 349 2.63 -11.86 12.67
#